data_57068c699d333dd815ad122b4ce346db
#
_entry.id   57068c699d333dd815ad122b4ce346db
#
_cell.length_a   1.000
_cell.length_b   1.000
_cell.length_c   1.000
_cell.angle_alpha   90.00
_cell.angle_beta   90.00
_cell.angle_gamma   90.00
#
_symmetry.space_group_name_H-M   'P 1'
#
loop_
_entity.id
_entity.type
_entity.pdbx_description
1 polymer ?
#
loop_
_entity_poly.entity_id
_entity_poly.type
_entity_poly.pdbx_seq_one_letter_code
_entity_poly.pdbx_strand_id
1 'polypeptide(L)'
;MRRPGSILLLSCYELGRQPLGIAWPMAFLKQAGFEPAALDLSIEGLDLAKVSQARLVGISVPMHTALRMGVQAAKRVRSANPSCHICFYGLYASLNADYLLSAVADSV
;
A
#
# COMPACT_ATOMS: atom_id res chain seq x y z
N MET A 1 13.39 2.73 -9.07
CA MET A 1 12.42 3.26 -8.09
C MET A 1 11.91 4.66 -8.42
N ARG A 2 12.64 5.44 -9.19
CA ARG A 2 12.18 6.79 -9.55
C ARG A 2 11.31 6.84 -10.80
N ARG A 3 11.14 5.74 -11.51
CA ARG A 3 10.23 5.66 -12.65
C ARG A 3 8.78 5.87 -12.20
N PRO A 4 7.93 6.54 -13.00
CA PRO A 4 6.52 6.70 -12.66
C PRO A 4 5.87 5.35 -12.36
N GLY A 5 5.15 5.27 -11.23
CA GLY A 5 4.44 4.07 -10.83
C GLY A 5 5.29 2.96 -10.22
N SER A 6 6.61 3.16 -10.03
CA SER A 6 7.43 2.17 -9.35
C SER A 6 7.05 2.01 -7.89
N ILE A 7 6.50 3.05 -7.28
CA ILE A 7 5.94 3.01 -5.93
C ILE A 7 4.43 3.16 -6.05
N LEU A 8 3.70 2.20 -5.52
CA LEU A 8 2.24 2.22 -5.49
C LEU A 8 1.77 2.24 -4.05
N LEU A 9 0.96 3.23 -3.69
CA LEU A 9 0.40 3.36 -2.35
C LEU A 9 -1.08 2.97 -2.38
N LEU A 10 -1.48 2.08 -1.48
CA LEU A 10 -2.85 1.58 -1.37
C LEU A 10 -3.48 2.05 -0.08
N SER A 11 -4.70 2.59 -0.18
CA SER A 11 -5.58 2.82 0.96
C SER A 11 -6.79 1.90 0.81
N CYS A 12 -7.13 1.16 1.86
CA CYS A 12 -8.24 0.22 1.82
C CYS A 12 -9.49 0.79 2.49
N TYR A 13 -9.32 1.60 3.55
CA TYR A 13 -10.45 2.12 4.30
C TYR A 13 -10.03 3.25 5.24
N GLU A 14 -10.67 4.41 5.14
CA GLU A 14 -10.46 5.56 6.02
C GLU A 14 -11.78 6.29 6.32
N LEU A 15 -12.84 5.54 6.64
CA LEU A 15 -14.13 6.09 7.09
C LEU A 15 -14.74 7.14 6.14
N GLY A 16 -14.58 6.96 4.83
CA GLY A 16 -15.16 7.87 3.85
C GLY A 16 -14.50 9.23 3.75
N ARG A 17 -13.36 9.42 4.39
CA ARG A 17 -12.57 10.65 4.31
C ARG A 17 -11.50 10.52 3.24
N GLN A 18 -10.93 11.67 2.84
CA GLN A 18 -9.76 11.66 1.98
C GLN A 18 -8.64 10.85 2.66
N PRO A 19 -8.01 9.89 1.96
CA PRO A 19 -7.04 9.00 2.59
C PRO A 19 -5.73 9.71 2.89
N LEU A 20 -5.60 10.27 4.10
CA LEU A 20 -4.38 10.93 4.55
C LEU A 20 -3.19 9.98 4.62
N GLY A 21 -3.43 8.69 4.86
CA GLY A 21 -2.40 7.66 4.81
C GLY A 21 -1.75 7.51 3.45
N ILE A 22 -2.39 8.01 2.39
CA ILE A 22 -1.79 8.10 1.06
C ILE A 22 -1.27 9.51 0.78
N ALA A 23 -2.07 10.54 1.10
CA ALA A 23 -1.77 11.92 0.70
C ALA A 23 -0.43 12.40 1.25
N TRP A 24 -0.10 12.12 2.50
CA TRP A 24 1.15 12.54 3.10
C TRP A 24 2.38 11.83 2.51
N PRO A 25 2.42 10.49 2.44
CA PRO A 25 3.53 9.82 1.77
C PRO A 25 3.69 10.24 0.30
N MET A 26 2.59 10.46 -0.42
CA MET A 26 2.65 10.96 -1.80
C MET A 26 3.40 12.29 -1.88
N ALA A 27 3.07 13.24 -0.99
CA ALA A 27 3.70 14.55 -0.98
C ALA A 27 5.19 14.45 -0.68
N PHE A 28 5.58 13.66 0.33
CA PHE A 28 6.99 13.49 0.70
C PHE A 28 7.78 12.81 -0.40
N LEU A 29 7.22 11.78 -1.02
CA LEU A 29 7.89 11.07 -2.12
C LEU A 29 8.08 11.97 -3.33
N LYS A 30 7.08 12.79 -3.68
CA LYS A 30 7.22 13.74 -4.79
C LYS A 30 8.30 14.77 -4.51
N GLN A 31 8.40 15.27 -3.28
CA GLN A 31 9.47 16.20 -2.89
C GLN A 31 10.85 15.57 -3.03
N ALA A 32 10.95 14.27 -2.81
CA ALA A 32 12.21 13.53 -2.92
C ALA A 32 12.56 13.13 -4.36
N GLY A 33 11.70 13.45 -5.33
CA GLY A 33 11.95 13.18 -6.74
C GLY A 33 11.37 11.86 -7.24
N PHE A 34 10.52 11.20 -6.46
CA PHE A 34 9.79 10.01 -6.91
C PHE A 34 8.45 10.40 -7.54
N GLU A 35 7.90 9.50 -8.35
CA GLU A 35 6.59 9.69 -8.97
C GLU A 35 5.67 8.52 -8.59
N PRO A 36 5.18 8.47 -7.35
CA PRO A 36 4.34 7.37 -6.89
C PRO A 36 2.96 7.41 -7.52
N ALA A 37 2.34 6.23 -7.66
CA ALA A 37 0.94 6.09 -7.99
C ALA A 37 0.16 5.74 -6.71
N ALA A 38 -1.15 5.90 -6.74
CA ALA A 38 -2.00 5.61 -5.60
C ALA A 38 -3.33 5.00 -6.04
N LEU A 39 -3.90 4.17 -5.18
CA LEU A 39 -5.24 3.61 -5.34
C LEU A 39 -5.96 3.67 -4.01
N ASP A 40 -7.19 4.16 -4.03
CA ASP A 40 -8.11 4.11 -2.88
C ASP A 40 -9.08 2.95 -3.12
N LEU A 41 -8.82 1.81 -2.50
CA LEU A 41 -9.60 0.59 -2.73
C LEU A 41 -11.00 0.66 -2.11
N SER A 42 -11.32 1.69 -1.32
CA SER A 42 -12.68 1.91 -0.84
C SER A 42 -13.58 2.49 -1.94
N ILE A 43 -13.00 3.06 -3.00
CA ILE A 43 -13.73 3.70 -4.10
C ILE A 43 -13.52 2.93 -5.41
N GLU A 44 -12.30 2.46 -5.66
CA GLU A 44 -11.92 1.84 -6.92
C GLU A 44 -11.37 0.43 -6.68
N GLY A 45 -11.44 -0.41 -7.71
CA GLY A 45 -10.87 -1.76 -7.63
C GLY A 45 -9.35 -1.75 -7.72
N LEU A 46 -8.76 -2.91 -7.46
CA LEU A 46 -7.31 -3.09 -7.60
C LEU A 46 -6.94 -3.07 -9.09
N ASP A 47 -6.19 -2.06 -9.50
CA ASP A 47 -5.76 -1.89 -10.88
C ASP A 47 -4.50 -2.74 -11.12
N LEU A 48 -4.67 -3.86 -11.81
CA LEU A 48 -3.57 -4.80 -12.05
C LEU A 48 -2.45 -4.22 -12.91
N ALA A 49 -2.76 -3.26 -13.78
CA ALA A 49 -1.74 -2.58 -14.57
C ALA A 49 -0.80 -1.77 -13.67
N LYS A 50 -1.36 -1.04 -12.71
CA LYS A 50 -0.56 -0.31 -11.72
C LYS A 50 0.25 -1.25 -10.83
N VAL A 51 -0.35 -2.37 -10.42
CA VAL A 51 0.35 -3.38 -9.62
C VAL A 51 1.53 -3.97 -10.38
N SER A 52 1.35 -4.27 -11.65
CA SER A 52 2.42 -4.86 -12.48
C SER A 52 3.63 -3.93 -12.66
N GLN A 53 3.40 -2.63 -12.64
CA GLN A 53 4.47 -1.64 -12.77
C GLN A 53 5.21 -1.39 -11.47
N ALA A 54 4.61 -1.74 -10.34
CA ALA A 54 5.15 -1.42 -9.02
C ALA A 54 6.35 -2.29 -8.67
N ARG A 55 7.36 -1.68 -8.08
CA ARG A 55 8.49 -2.38 -7.44
C ARG A 55 8.34 -2.37 -5.92
N LEU A 56 7.65 -1.38 -5.39
CA LEU A 56 7.28 -1.28 -3.98
C LEU A 56 5.81 -0.95 -3.89
N VAL A 57 5.08 -1.71 -3.08
CA VAL A 57 3.69 -1.43 -2.75
C VAL A 57 3.60 -1.10 -1.27
N GLY A 58 3.14 0.10 -0.95
CA GLY A 58 2.89 0.54 0.42
C GLY A 58 1.40 0.44 0.73
N ILE A 59 1.05 -0.22 1.82
CA ILE A 59 -0.34 -0.41 2.23
C ILE A 59 -0.56 0.30 3.56
N SER A 60 -1.47 1.28 3.56
CA SER A 60 -1.80 2.08 4.72
C SER A 60 -2.78 1.33 5.62
N VAL A 61 -2.45 1.20 6.91
CA VAL A 61 -3.32 0.54 7.89
C VAL A 61 -3.53 1.47 9.09
N PRO A 62 -4.41 2.49 8.96
CA PRO A 62 -4.67 3.42 10.04
C PRO A 62 -5.60 2.87 11.11
N MET A 63 -6.35 1.80 10.80
CA MET A 63 -7.33 1.22 11.72
C MET A 63 -7.51 -0.27 11.45
N HIS A 64 -8.18 -0.96 12.40
CA HIS A 64 -8.31 -2.42 12.35
C HIS A 64 -9.01 -2.95 11.10
N THR A 65 -10.06 -2.29 10.65
CA THR A 65 -10.77 -2.69 9.42
C THR A 65 -9.82 -2.68 8.21
N ALA A 66 -8.98 -1.64 8.13
CA ALA A 66 -8.01 -1.54 7.03
C ALA A 66 -6.97 -2.66 7.07
N LEU A 67 -6.64 -3.19 8.25
CA LEU A 67 -5.70 -4.31 8.36
C LEU A 67 -6.19 -5.53 7.60
N ARG A 68 -7.44 -5.94 7.81
CA ARG A 68 -8.01 -7.11 7.15
C ARG A 68 -8.08 -6.92 5.63
N MET A 69 -8.55 -5.77 5.20
CA MET A 69 -8.63 -5.43 3.78
C MET A 69 -7.24 -5.34 3.16
N GLY A 70 -6.28 -4.78 3.90
CA GLY A 70 -4.90 -4.66 3.45
C GLY A 70 -4.23 -6.01 3.24
N VAL A 71 -4.46 -6.97 4.13
CA VAL A 71 -3.94 -8.33 3.99
C VAL A 71 -4.51 -9.00 2.74
N GLN A 72 -5.81 -8.84 2.46
CA GLN A 72 -6.40 -9.39 1.25
C GLN A 72 -5.82 -8.74 0.00
N ALA A 73 -5.65 -7.42 0.01
CA ALA A 73 -5.03 -6.70 -1.10
C ALA A 73 -3.58 -7.17 -1.32
N ALA A 74 -2.81 -7.35 -0.24
CA ALA A 74 -1.43 -7.82 -0.33
C ALA A 74 -1.33 -9.20 -0.98
N LYS A 75 -2.23 -10.11 -0.65
CA LYS A 75 -2.27 -11.43 -1.28
C LYS A 75 -2.50 -11.33 -2.78
N ARG A 76 -3.41 -10.45 -3.20
CA ARG A 76 -3.68 -10.23 -4.63
C ARG A 76 -2.49 -9.59 -5.33
N VAL A 77 -1.84 -8.63 -4.69
CA VAL A 77 -0.62 -7.99 -5.21
C VAL A 77 0.48 -9.03 -5.38
N ARG A 78 0.69 -9.88 -4.39
CA ARG A 78 1.73 -10.92 -4.45
C ARG A 78 1.47 -11.90 -5.59
N SER A 79 0.21 -12.25 -5.84
CA SER A 79 -0.15 -13.13 -6.95
C SER A 79 0.10 -12.47 -8.30
N ALA A 80 -0.20 -11.18 -8.43
CA ALA A 80 -0.05 -10.45 -9.69
C ALA A 80 1.39 -10.00 -9.96
N ASN A 81 2.17 -9.75 -8.90
CA ASN A 81 3.54 -9.25 -9.01
C ASN A 81 4.41 -9.85 -7.89
N PRO A 82 4.85 -11.11 -8.05
CA PRO A 82 5.58 -11.81 -6.98
C PRO A 82 6.90 -11.17 -6.56
N SER A 83 7.51 -10.38 -7.41
CA SER A 83 8.83 -9.80 -7.16
C SER A 83 8.78 -8.44 -6.48
N CYS A 84 7.59 -7.82 -6.31
CA CYS A 84 7.52 -6.51 -5.69
C CYS A 84 7.71 -6.61 -4.17
N HIS A 85 8.23 -5.53 -3.58
CA HIS A 85 8.35 -5.40 -2.13
C HIS A 85 7.04 -4.86 -1.57
N ILE A 86 6.46 -5.54 -0.59
CA ILE A 86 5.21 -5.12 0.06
C ILE A 86 5.54 -4.60 1.46
N CYS A 87 5.22 -3.33 1.69
CA CYS A 87 5.42 -2.64 2.97
C CYS A 87 4.07 -2.21 3.52
N PHE A 88 3.79 -2.59 4.76
CA PHE A 88 2.64 -2.07 5.50
C PHE A 88 3.10 -0.93 6.40
N TYR A 89 2.28 0.10 6.55
CA TYR A 89 2.60 1.22 7.43
C TYR A 89 1.33 1.75 8.11
N GLY A 90 1.53 2.57 9.13
CA GLY A 90 0.44 3.11 9.95
C GLY A 90 0.37 2.44 11.31
N LEU A 91 -0.49 2.96 12.19
CA LEU A 91 -0.55 2.54 13.58
C LEU A 91 -0.83 1.04 13.73
N TYR A 92 -1.87 0.54 13.06
CA TYR A 92 -2.25 -0.87 13.18
C TYR A 92 -1.28 -1.80 12.46
N ALA A 93 -0.54 -1.32 11.48
CA ALA A 93 0.53 -2.11 10.89
C ALA A 93 1.62 -2.38 11.93
N SER A 94 2.08 -1.34 12.62
CA SER A 94 3.10 -1.49 13.66
C SER A 94 2.66 -2.41 14.80
N LEU A 95 1.41 -2.30 15.22
CA LEU A 95 0.85 -3.14 16.30
C LEU A 95 0.74 -4.61 15.90
N ASN A 96 0.73 -4.91 14.60
CA ASN A 96 0.57 -6.26 14.08
C ASN A 96 1.77 -6.69 13.22
N ALA A 97 2.94 -6.10 13.46
CA ALA A 97 4.13 -6.32 12.63
C ALA A 97 4.51 -7.78 12.51
N ASP A 98 4.54 -8.52 13.63
CA ASP A 98 4.93 -9.93 13.61
C ASP A 98 3.99 -10.76 12.73
N TYR A 99 2.69 -10.55 12.84
CA TYR A 99 1.72 -11.23 12.01
C TYR A 99 1.91 -10.89 10.53
N LEU A 100 2.05 -9.60 10.20
CA LEU A 100 2.16 -9.15 8.81
C LEU A 100 3.44 -9.68 8.17
N LEU A 101 4.56 -9.62 8.89
CA LEU A 101 5.84 -10.09 8.37
C LEU A 101 5.85 -11.61 8.12
N SER A 102 5.13 -12.38 8.95
CA SER A 102 5.05 -13.82 8.76
C SER A 102 4.07 -14.23 7.66
N ALA A 103 3.06 -13.40 7.36
CA ALA A 103 1.97 -13.76 6.45
C ALA A 103 2.15 -13.19 5.04
N VAL A 104 2.37 -11.88 4.90
CA VAL A 104 2.25 -11.21 3.59
C VAL A 104 3.27 -10.10 3.34
N ALA A 105 3.83 -9.49 4.37
CA ALA A 105 4.66 -8.31 4.22
C ALA A 105 6.14 -8.63 4.13
N ASP A 106 6.87 -7.83 3.35
CA ASP A 106 8.33 -7.84 3.33
C ASP A 106 8.91 -6.87 4.36
N SER A 107 8.14 -5.82 4.69
CA SER A 107 8.51 -4.86 5.74
C SER A 107 7.26 -4.22 6.34
N VAL A 108 7.46 -3.66 7.51
CA VAL A 108 6.43 -2.93 8.24
C VAL A 108 7.01 -1.65 8.83
#